data_cb59a4d6fa7eca92c780e850af082457
#
_entry.id   cb59a4d6fa7eca92c780e850af082457
#
_cell.length_a   1.000
_cell.length_b   1.000
_cell.length_c   1.000
_cell.angle_alpha   90.00
_cell.angle_beta   90.00
_cell.angle_gamma   90.00
#
_symmetry.space_group_name_H-M   'P 1'
#
loop_
_entity.id
_entity.type
_entity.pdbx_description
1 polymer ?
#
loop_
_entity_poly.entity_id
_entity_poly.type
_entity_poly.pdbx_seq_one_letter_code
_entity_poly.pdbx_strand_id
1 'polypeptide(L)'
;VIFFKQGLMPAVDANGKIILEQKGKIAMTPDGHGGCLRGMCRSGAAEELKKRGIDCISYFQVDNPLVNIIDPYFLGFHIKSGSEMSSKMIPKAYALEKVGHFCELGGKMCVVEYSDLPKEYQERLDKNGQLEFRAGSVAIHILDRGFVERLGGSGEGAKLPFHRADKKIPCVDADGNQI
;
A
#
# COMPACT_ATOMS: atom_id res chain seq x y z
N VAL A 1 -15.97 6.27 -16.18
CA VAL A 1 -14.88 5.42 -15.66
C VAL A 1 -13.58 5.94 -16.24
N ILE A 2 -12.55 6.07 -15.39
CA ILE A 2 -11.21 6.47 -15.78
C ILE A 2 -10.28 5.28 -15.50
N PHE A 3 -9.51 4.87 -16.51
CA PHE A 3 -8.49 3.83 -16.36
C PHE A 3 -7.11 4.46 -16.36
N PHE A 4 -6.27 4.06 -15.42
CA PHE A 4 -4.86 4.42 -15.41
C PHE A 4 -4.00 3.25 -14.92
N LYS A 5 -2.71 3.31 -15.20
CA LYS A 5 -1.75 2.31 -14.77
C LYS A 5 -0.81 2.90 -13.72
N GLN A 6 -0.50 2.13 -12.70
CA GLN A 6 0.60 2.44 -11.80
C GLN A 6 1.94 2.33 -12.53
N GLY A 7 3.00 2.88 -11.93
CA GLY A 7 4.36 2.80 -12.47
C GLY A 7 4.93 1.39 -12.41
N LEU A 8 6.01 1.21 -13.13
CA LEU A 8 6.85 0.00 -13.10
C LEU A 8 8.25 0.38 -12.63
N MET A 9 8.90 -0.54 -11.93
CA MET A 9 10.29 -0.42 -11.49
C MET A 9 11.06 -1.71 -11.78
N PRO A 10 12.38 -1.64 -12.02
CA PRO A 10 13.20 -2.82 -12.20
C PRO A 10 13.15 -3.74 -10.98
N ALA A 11 13.03 -5.03 -11.22
CA ALA A 11 13.25 -6.03 -10.18
C ALA A 11 14.75 -6.24 -9.95
N VAL A 12 15.12 -6.52 -8.71
CA VAL A 12 16.51 -6.76 -8.32
C VAL A 12 16.65 -8.06 -7.55
N ASP A 13 17.84 -8.65 -7.61
CA ASP A 13 18.20 -9.81 -6.79
C ASP A 13 18.50 -9.40 -5.33
N ALA A 14 18.87 -10.37 -4.50
CA ALA A 14 19.21 -10.15 -3.09
C ALA A 14 20.41 -9.20 -2.89
N ASN A 15 21.25 -9.01 -3.91
CA ASN A 15 22.42 -8.13 -3.89
C ASN A 15 22.11 -6.74 -4.49
N GLY A 16 20.88 -6.49 -4.90
CA GLY A 16 20.46 -5.23 -5.54
C GLY A 16 20.79 -5.14 -7.02
N LYS A 17 21.23 -6.23 -7.66
CA LYS A 17 21.52 -6.29 -9.10
C LYS A 17 20.21 -6.45 -9.88
N ILE A 18 20.03 -5.63 -10.93
CA ILE A 18 18.88 -5.72 -11.83
C ILE A 18 18.85 -7.08 -12.50
N ILE A 19 17.69 -7.73 -12.49
CA ILE A 19 17.45 -9.03 -13.12
C ILE A 19 16.77 -8.84 -14.47
N LEU A 20 16.99 -9.82 -15.37
CA LEU A 20 16.44 -9.78 -16.73
C LEU A 20 15.31 -10.80 -16.86
N GLU A 21 14.22 -10.38 -17.52
CA GLU A 21 13.13 -11.27 -17.93
C GLU A 21 13.53 -12.12 -19.14
N GLN A 22 14.33 -11.49 -20.03
CA GLN A 22 14.90 -12.10 -21.24
C GLN A 22 16.24 -11.42 -21.53
N LYS A 23 17.08 -12.00 -22.38
CA LYS A 23 18.32 -11.36 -22.83
C LYS A 23 18.01 -9.97 -23.42
N GLY A 24 18.58 -8.92 -22.82
CA GLY A 24 18.37 -7.53 -23.21
C GLY A 24 17.05 -6.91 -22.73
N LYS A 25 16.22 -7.62 -21.92
CA LYS A 25 14.96 -7.10 -21.36
C LYS A 25 14.97 -7.18 -19.83
N ILE A 26 14.85 -6.04 -19.19
CA ILE A 26 14.78 -5.94 -17.72
C ILE A 26 13.46 -6.50 -17.23
N ALA A 27 13.49 -7.30 -16.16
CA ALA A 27 12.32 -7.73 -15.43
C ALA A 27 11.72 -6.52 -14.68
N MET A 28 10.49 -6.15 -15.01
CA MET A 28 9.80 -5.02 -14.42
C MET A 28 8.69 -5.49 -13.49
N THR A 29 8.53 -4.81 -12.37
CA THR A 29 7.46 -5.07 -11.38
C THR A 29 6.66 -3.81 -11.12
N PRO A 30 5.39 -3.91 -10.71
CA PRO A 30 4.62 -2.76 -10.27
C PRO A 30 5.30 -2.07 -9.08
N ASP A 31 5.19 -0.73 -9.02
CA ASP A 31 5.78 0.11 -7.96
C ASP A 31 4.95 0.18 -6.66
N GLY A 32 4.03 -0.77 -6.46
CA GLY A 32 3.26 -0.95 -5.25
C GLY A 32 2.09 0.03 -5.08
N HIS A 33 1.45 -0.01 -3.90
CA HIS A 33 0.28 0.83 -3.61
C HIS A 33 0.57 2.33 -3.70
N GLY A 34 1.74 2.77 -3.27
CA GLY A 34 2.16 4.17 -3.41
C GLY A 34 2.25 4.64 -4.85
N GLY A 35 2.59 3.75 -5.78
CA GLY A 35 2.60 4.00 -7.22
C GLY A 35 1.23 4.32 -7.80
N CYS A 36 0.14 3.82 -7.19
CA CYS A 36 -1.23 4.17 -7.58
C CYS A 36 -1.51 5.66 -7.42
N LEU A 37 -1.04 6.29 -6.33
CA LEU A 37 -1.24 7.73 -6.10
C LEU A 37 -0.55 8.55 -7.19
N ARG A 38 0.69 8.18 -7.53
CA ARG A 38 1.44 8.80 -8.62
C ARG A 38 0.77 8.55 -9.98
N GLY A 39 0.29 7.34 -10.22
CA GLY A 39 -0.45 6.98 -11.42
C GLY A 39 -1.71 7.82 -11.60
N MET A 40 -2.48 8.03 -10.53
CA MET A 40 -3.68 8.87 -10.51
C MET A 40 -3.36 10.33 -10.88
N CYS A 41 -2.28 10.90 -10.33
CA CYS A 41 -1.85 12.26 -10.67
C CYS A 41 -1.36 12.37 -12.11
N ARG A 42 -0.48 11.45 -12.56
CA ARG A 42 0.10 11.48 -13.90
C ARG A 42 -0.89 11.28 -15.02
N SER A 43 -1.94 10.50 -14.78
CA SER A 43 -3.01 10.24 -15.76
C SER A 43 -3.99 11.40 -15.91
N GLY A 44 -3.95 12.39 -15.03
CA GLY A 44 -4.95 13.46 -14.94
C GLY A 44 -6.22 13.07 -14.19
N ALA A 45 -6.29 11.84 -13.63
CA ALA A 45 -7.47 11.39 -12.88
C ALA A 45 -7.70 12.27 -11.63
N ALA A 46 -6.65 12.63 -10.89
CA ALA A 46 -6.76 13.51 -9.72
C ALA A 46 -7.30 14.90 -10.12
N GLU A 47 -6.85 15.45 -11.24
CA GLU A 47 -7.35 16.74 -11.76
C GLU A 47 -8.82 16.65 -12.17
N GLU A 48 -9.24 15.53 -12.76
CA GLU A 48 -10.65 15.32 -13.10
C GLU A 48 -11.54 15.21 -11.85
N LEU A 49 -11.06 14.54 -10.78
CA LEU A 49 -11.76 14.51 -9.49
C LEU A 49 -11.91 15.92 -8.92
N LYS A 50 -10.86 16.74 -9.00
CA LYS A 50 -10.88 18.15 -8.58
C LYS A 50 -11.92 18.95 -9.33
N LYS A 51 -11.99 18.84 -10.66
CA LYS A 51 -13.00 19.52 -11.50
C LYS A 51 -14.43 19.15 -11.12
N ARG A 52 -14.64 17.91 -10.67
CA ARG A 52 -15.95 17.42 -10.21
C ARG A 52 -16.26 17.75 -8.76
N GLY A 53 -15.37 18.41 -8.02
CA GLY A 53 -15.55 18.71 -6.60
C GLY A 53 -15.53 17.46 -5.72
N ILE A 54 -14.81 16.41 -6.13
CA ILE A 54 -14.68 15.17 -5.36
C ILE A 54 -13.43 15.28 -4.49
N ASP A 55 -13.61 15.29 -3.19
CA ASP A 55 -12.53 15.47 -2.21
C ASP A 55 -12.15 14.18 -1.48
N CYS A 56 -13.05 13.20 -1.37
CA CYS A 56 -12.78 11.92 -0.71
C CYS A 56 -12.73 10.77 -1.73
N ILE A 57 -11.76 9.90 -1.57
CA ILE A 57 -11.51 8.76 -2.45
C ILE A 57 -11.59 7.48 -1.61
N SER A 58 -12.53 6.58 -1.95
CA SER A 58 -12.57 5.24 -1.37
C SER A 58 -11.59 4.33 -2.12
N TYR A 59 -10.57 3.87 -1.42
CA TYR A 59 -9.52 3.01 -1.95
C TYR A 59 -9.65 1.59 -1.40
N PHE A 60 -9.59 0.61 -2.27
CA PHE A 60 -9.64 -0.80 -1.90
C PHE A 60 -9.04 -1.68 -3.01
N GLN A 61 -8.75 -2.93 -2.70
CA GLN A 61 -8.24 -3.91 -3.65
C GLN A 61 -9.38 -4.68 -4.32
N VAL A 62 -9.23 -4.98 -5.61
CA VAL A 62 -10.27 -5.65 -6.41
C VAL A 62 -10.54 -7.10 -5.96
N ASP A 63 -9.58 -7.73 -5.32
CA ASP A 63 -9.68 -9.11 -4.78
C ASP A 63 -10.43 -9.20 -3.45
N ASN A 64 -10.85 -8.06 -2.87
CA ASN A 64 -11.71 -8.04 -1.70
C ASN A 64 -13.18 -7.76 -2.10
N PRO A 65 -13.98 -8.79 -2.43
CA PRO A 65 -15.36 -8.62 -2.90
C PRO A 65 -16.34 -8.18 -1.81
N LEU A 66 -15.93 -8.23 -0.53
CA LEU A 66 -16.80 -7.90 0.61
C LEU A 66 -16.71 -6.42 1.01
N VAL A 67 -15.95 -5.61 0.26
CA VAL A 67 -15.82 -4.18 0.57
C VAL A 67 -17.14 -3.46 0.32
N ASN A 68 -17.61 -2.74 1.34
CA ASN A 68 -18.61 -1.71 1.14
C ASN A 68 -17.91 -0.47 0.54
N ILE A 69 -18.01 -0.31 -0.78
CA ILE A 69 -17.29 0.72 -1.55
C ILE A 69 -17.63 2.14 -1.06
N ILE A 70 -18.91 2.37 -0.73
CA ILE A 70 -19.39 3.64 -0.17
C ILE A 70 -20.00 3.32 1.19
N ASP A 71 -19.19 3.49 2.24
CA ASP A 71 -19.62 3.30 3.63
C ASP A 71 -19.83 4.67 4.28
N PRO A 72 -21.08 5.09 4.48
CA PRO A 72 -21.37 6.43 5.01
C PRO A 72 -20.88 6.64 6.43
N TYR A 73 -20.81 5.60 7.26
CA TYR A 73 -20.26 5.68 8.60
C TYR A 73 -18.75 5.92 8.56
N PHE A 74 -18.03 5.14 7.75
CA PHE A 74 -16.59 5.28 7.60
C PHE A 74 -16.23 6.66 7.02
N LEU A 75 -16.97 7.12 6.00
CA LEU A 75 -16.80 8.45 5.44
C LEU A 75 -17.10 9.55 6.48
N GLY A 76 -18.17 9.38 7.26
CA GLY A 76 -18.52 10.33 8.32
C GLY A 76 -17.44 10.45 9.40
N PHE A 77 -16.84 9.33 9.82
CA PHE A 77 -15.72 9.34 10.77
C PHE A 77 -14.46 9.99 10.17
N HIS A 78 -14.16 9.72 8.91
CA HIS A 78 -13.04 10.33 8.20
C HIS A 78 -13.16 11.85 8.18
N ILE A 79 -14.32 12.38 7.72
CA ILE A 79 -14.59 13.82 7.67
C ILE A 79 -14.56 14.43 9.07
N LYS A 80 -15.20 13.80 10.06
CA LYS A 80 -15.24 14.30 11.44
C LYS A 80 -13.87 14.36 12.09
N SER A 81 -12.98 13.41 11.79
CA SER A 81 -11.63 13.38 12.35
C SER A 81 -10.67 14.39 11.72
N GLY A 82 -10.99 14.91 10.53
CA GLY A 82 -10.11 15.77 9.75
C GLY A 82 -8.83 15.04 9.30
N SER A 83 -8.89 13.71 9.19
CA SER A 83 -7.74 12.90 8.80
C SER A 83 -7.56 12.92 7.30
N GLU A 84 -6.33 13.05 6.81
CA GLU A 84 -6.02 12.98 5.38
C GLU A 84 -6.11 11.55 4.82
N MET A 85 -5.95 10.55 5.71
CA MET A 85 -6.11 9.13 5.41
C MET A 85 -6.76 8.44 6.60
N SER A 86 -7.80 7.69 6.36
CA SER A 86 -8.44 6.79 7.33
C SER A 86 -8.41 5.36 6.80
N SER A 87 -8.31 4.39 7.71
CA SER A 87 -8.18 2.98 7.34
C SER A 87 -9.14 2.13 8.16
N LYS A 88 -9.73 1.12 7.54
CA LYS A 88 -10.40 0.05 8.26
C LYS A 88 -9.38 -0.97 8.75
N MET A 89 -9.58 -1.46 9.95
CA MET A 89 -8.80 -2.57 10.49
C MET A 89 -9.69 -3.77 10.73
N ILE A 90 -9.09 -4.95 10.76
CA ILE A 90 -9.70 -6.18 11.25
C ILE A 90 -8.92 -6.68 12.46
N PRO A 91 -9.60 -7.28 13.46
CA PRO A 91 -8.91 -8.03 14.49
C PRO A 91 -8.24 -9.25 13.85
N LYS A 92 -6.94 -9.45 14.09
CA LYS A 92 -6.23 -10.65 13.63
C LYS A 92 -6.85 -11.90 14.22
N ALA A 93 -7.00 -12.93 13.40
CA ALA A 93 -7.52 -14.22 13.83
C ALA A 93 -6.48 -15.02 14.66
N TYR A 94 -5.18 -14.85 14.35
CA TYR A 94 -4.07 -15.50 15.05
C TYR A 94 -2.78 -14.66 14.91
N ALA A 95 -1.80 -14.93 15.75
CA ALA A 95 -0.59 -14.12 15.92
C ALA A 95 0.19 -13.91 14.61
N LEU A 96 0.40 -14.97 13.82
CA LEU A 96 1.21 -14.96 12.59
C LEU A 96 0.37 -14.80 11.31
N GLU A 97 -0.82 -14.22 11.42
CA GLU A 97 -1.63 -13.89 10.24
C GLU A 97 -0.88 -12.90 9.34
N LYS A 98 -0.85 -13.21 8.03
CA LYS A 98 -0.09 -12.44 7.03
C LYS A 98 -0.83 -11.17 6.60
N VAL A 99 -0.97 -10.24 7.53
CA VAL A 99 -1.54 -8.90 7.30
C VAL A 99 -0.60 -7.85 7.90
N GLY A 100 -0.59 -6.65 7.34
CA GLY A 100 0.12 -5.52 7.94
C GLY A 100 -0.48 -5.18 9.31
N HIS A 101 0.33 -4.67 10.23
CA HIS A 101 -0.08 -4.32 11.58
C HIS A 101 -0.17 -2.82 11.73
N PHE A 102 -1.31 -2.29 12.17
CA PHE A 102 -1.38 -0.90 12.62
C PHE A 102 -0.64 -0.76 13.94
N CYS A 103 0.36 0.11 13.94
CA CYS A 103 1.22 0.39 15.09
C CYS A 103 1.34 1.90 15.28
N GLU A 104 1.65 2.31 16.50
CA GLU A 104 2.09 3.67 16.80
C GLU A 104 3.61 3.67 16.96
N LEU A 105 4.29 4.48 16.16
CA LEU A 105 5.72 4.66 16.22
C LEU A 105 6.05 6.16 16.31
N GLY A 106 6.65 6.56 17.42
CA GLY A 106 7.01 7.96 17.66
C GLY A 106 5.81 8.91 17.61
N GLY A 107 4.66 8.50 18.15
CA GLY A 107 3.41 9.28 18.16
C GLY A 107 2.69 9.35 16.82
N LYS A 108 3.11 8.55 15.83
CA LYS A 108 2.48 8.49 14.50
C LYS A 108 1.95 7.10 14.23
N MET A 109 0.73 7.04 13.70
CA MET A 109 0.16 5.79 13.21
C MET A 109 0.89 5.35 11.92
N CYS A 110 1.31 4.09 11.88
CA CYS A 110 1.92 3.48 10.72
C CYS A 110 1.43 2.04 10.53
N VAL A 111 1.70 1.47 9.37
CA VAL A 111 1.52 0.04 9.13
C VAL A 111 2.90 -0.60 9.04
N VAL A 112 3.13 -1.60 9.87
CA VAL A 112 4.33 -2.45 9.81
C VAL A 112 3.94 -3.77 9.18
N GLU A 113 4.59 -4.14 8.09
CA GLU A 113 4.31 -5.39 7.40
C GLU A 113 4.63 -6.60 8.28
N TYR A 114 3.88 -7.70 8.10
CA TYR A 114 4.10 -8.93 8.87
C TYR A 114 5.51 -9.50 8.69
N SER A 115 6.17 -9.21 7.57
CA SER A 115 7.56 -9.61 7.30
C SER A 115 8.58 -8.82 8.10
N ASP A 116 8.22 -7.62 8.54
CA ASP A 116 9.13 -6.66 9.20
C ASP A 116 8.91 -6.63 10.71
N LEU A 117 7.74 -7.01 11.19
CA LEU A 117 7.46 -7.10 12.62
C LEU A 117 8.06 -8.40 13.19
N PRO A 118 9.05 -8.34 14.11
CA PRO A 118 9.63 -9.53 14.72
C PRO A 118 8.57 -10.45 15.32
N LYS A 119 8.79 -11.76 15.22
CA LYS A 119 7.82 -12.79 15.68
C LYS A 119 7.42 -12.60 17.15
N GLU A 120 8.35 -12.23 18.01
CA GLU A 120 8.12 -11.96 19.42
C GLU A 120 7.07 -10.87 19.67
N TYR A 121 7.05 -9.83 18.82
CA TYR A 121 6.03 -8.78 18.87
C TYR A 121 4.70 -9.25 18.30
N GLN A 122 4.73 -10.06 17.23
CA GLN A 122 3.50 -10.60 16.65
C GLN A 122 2.75 -11.51 17.63
N GLU A 123 3.47 -12.24 18.48
CA GLU A 123 2.93 -13.18 19.48
C GLU A 123 2.69 -12.54 20.85
N ARG A 124 3.10 -11.29 21.06
CA ARG A 124 2.99 -10.61 22.35
C ARG A 124 1.54 -10.37 22.73
N LEU A 125 1.21 -10.69 23.98
CA LEU A 125 -0.12 -10.51 24.54
C LEU A 125 -0.16 -9.25 25.42
N ASP A 126 -1.30 -8.57 25.40
CA ASP A 126 -1.61 -7.49 26.34
C ASP A 126 -2.00 -8.04 27.72
N LYS A 127 -2.26 -7.14 28.69
CA LYS A 127 -2.68 -7.50 30.06
C LYS A 127 -3.98 -8.29 30.15
N ASN A 128 -4.76 -8.33 29.07
CA ASN A 128 -6.04 -9.05 28.99
C ASN A 128 -5.89 -10.39 28.26
N GLY A 129 -4.66 -10.80 27.89
CA GLY A 129 -4.39 -12.02 27.14
C GLY A 129 -4.73 -11.95 25.65
N GLN A 130 -4.95 -10.75 25.09
CA GLN A 130 -5.19 -10.55 23.67
C GLN A 130 -3.90 -10.14 22.97
N LEU A 131 -3.78 -10.40 21.66
CA LEU A 131 -2.65 -9.93 20.88
C LEU A 131 -2.51 -8.42 21.01
N GLU A 132 -1.33 -7.93 21.37
CA GLU A 132 -1.06 -6.51 21.49
C GLU A 132 -1.14 -5.82 20.12
N PHE A 133 -0.55 -6.43 19.10
CA PHE A 133 -0.61 -5.95 17.70
C PHE A 133 -1.71 -6.70 16.94
N ARG A 134 -2.97 -6.56 17.39
CA ARG A 134 -4.12 -7.25 16.80
C ARG A 134 -4.81 -6.50 15.66
N ALA A 135 -4.49 -5.23 15.45
CA ALA A 135 -5.13 -4.41 14.43
C ALA A 135 -4.50 -4.68 13.05
N GLY A 136 -5.16 -5.55 12.27
CA GLY A 136 -4.71 -5.92 10.93
C GLY A 136 -5.16 -4.92 9.86
N SER A 137 -4.26 -4.60 8.93
CA SER A 137 -4.54 -3.76 7.76
C SER A 137 -5.01 -4.62 6.58
N VAL A 138 -6.14 -4.27 6.00
CA VAL A 138 -6.74 -4.96 4.85
C VAL A 138 -6.82 -4.05 3.62
N ALA A 139 -6.03 -2.99 3.60
CA ALA A 139 -5.93 -2.03 2.50
C ALA A 139 -7.28 -1.43 2.07
N ILE A 140 -8.16 -1.12 3.04
CA ILE A 140 -9.39 -0.37 2.83
C ILE A 140 -9.22 1.01 3.44
N HIS A 141 -9.20 2.04 2.60
CA HIS A 141 -8.86 3.40 3.02
C HIS A 141 -9.85 4.42 2.48
N ILE A 142 -10.00 5.53 3.20
CA ILE A 142 -10.49 6.78 2.63
C ILE A 142 -9.31 7.74 2.59
N LEU A 143 -9.09 8.35 1.44
CA LEU A 143 -8.01 9.28 1.18
C LEU A 143 -8.57 10.63 0.78
N ASP A 144 -8.05 11.71 1.32
CA ASP A 144 -8.30 13.03 0.80
C ASP A 144 -7.64 13.20 -0.57
N ARG A 145 -8.33 13.83 -1.51
CA ARG A 145 -7.75 14.17 -2.82
C ARG A 145 -6.48 15.02 -2.67
N GLY A 146 -6.48 16.01 -1.78
CA GLY A 146 -5.30 16.84 -1.50
C GLY A 146 -4.10 16.04 -0.99
N PHE A 147 -4.35 15.02 -0.16
CA PHE A 147 -3.32 14.07 0.28
C PHE A 147 -2.75 13.28 -0.91
N VAL A 148 -3.62 12.76 -1.79
CA VAL A 148 -3.20 12.04 -2.99
C VAL A 148 -2.38 12.94 -3.93
N GLU A 149 -2.82 14.19 -4.17
CA GLU A 149 -2.11 15.18 -5.00
C GLU A 149 -0.72 15.50 -4.43
N ARG A 150 -0.61 15.66 -3.11
CA ARG A 150 0.66 15.94 -2.43
C ARG A 150 1.64 14.77 -2.52
N LEU A 151 1.19 13.54 -2.29
CA LEU A 151 2.05 12.36 -2.33
C LEU A 151 2.29 11.81 -3.73
N GLY A 152 1.31 11.94 -4.64
CA GLY A 152 1.40 11.45 -6.01
C GLY A 152 2.02 12.44 -6.99
N GLY A 153 2.11 13.72 -6.61
CA GLY A 153 2.67 14.79 -7.43
C GLY A 153 4.20 14.68 -7.64
N SER A 154 4.77 15.64 -8.34
CA SER A 154 6.21 15.69 -8.68
C SER A 154 7.08 16.45 -7.67
N GLY A 155 6.52 16.95 -6.56
CA GLY A 155 7.23 17.73 -5.55
C GLY A 155 8.06 16.89 -4.56
N GLU A 156 8.83 17.55 -3.70
CA GLU A 156 9.65 16.91 -2.65
C GLU A 156 8.81 16.06 -1.66
N GLY A 157 7.53 16.37 -1.47
CA GLY A 157 6.60 15.60 -0.64
C GLY A 157 6.19 14.23 -1.21
N ALA A 158 6.58 13.93 -2.45
CA ALA A 158 6.21 12.70 -3.17
C ALA A 158 7.12 11.49 -2.88
N LYS A 159 8.00 11.58 -1.88
CA LYS A 159 8.93 10.49 -1.53
C LYS A 159 8.30 9.57 -0.48
N LEU A 160 7.54 8.57 -0.95
CA LEU A 160 7.16 7.46 -0.09
C LEU A 160 8.38 6.54 0.11
N PRO A 161 8.62 6.01 1.33
CA PRO A 161 9.67 5.05 1.57
C PRO A 161 9.41 3.77 0.77
N PHE A 162 10.48 3.18 0.23
CA PHE A 162 10.38 1.88 -0.41
C PHE A 162 10.23 0.79 0.64
N HIS A 163 9.30 -0.11 0.40
CA HIS A 163 9.20 -1.38 1.11
C HIS A 163 9.66 -2.51 0.20
N ARG A 164 10.61 -3.32 0.67
CA ARG A 164 11.11 -4.47 -0.06
C ARG A 164 10.14 -5.63 0.07
N ALA A 165 9.65 -6.13 -1.06
CA ALA A 165 8.83 -7.34 -1.12
C ALA A 165 9.61 -8.46 -1.83
N ASP A 166 9.93 -9.53 -1.10
CA ASP A 166 10.59 -10.69 -1.66
C ASP A 166 9.58 -11.57 -2.41
N LYS A 167 9.78 -11.71 -3.72
CA LYS A 167 8.90 -12.48 -4.61
C LYS A 167 9.73 -13.33 -5.56
N LYS A 168 9.20 -14.50 -5.91
CA LYS A 168 9.74 -15.29 -7.02
C LYS A 168 9.35 -14.59 -8.33
N ILE A 169 10.33 -14.21 -9.11
CA ILE A 169 10.17 -13.54 -10.40
C ILE A 169 10.86 -14.39 -11.44
N PRO A 170 10.17 -14.81 -12.53
CA PRO A 170 10.84 -15.49 -13.64
C PRO A 170 11.96 -14.63 -14.19
N CYS A 171 13.16 -15.19 -14.27
CA CYS A 171 14.34 -14.45 -14.74
C CYS A 171 15.26 -15.36 -15.55
N VAL A 172 16.23 -14.75 -16.22
CA VAL A 172 17.24 -15.46 -17.01
C VAL A 172 18.64 -15.15 -16.51
N ASP A 173 19.55 -16.13 -16.68
CA ASP A 173 20.97 -15.95 -16.44
C ASP A 173 21.67 -15.12 -17.57
N ALA A 174 22.98 -14.98 -17.51
CA ALA A 174 23.77 -14.25 -18.49
C ALA A 174 23.68 -14.86 -19.90
N ASP A 175 23.45 -16.17 -19.98
CA ASP A 175 23.35 -16.91 -21.23
C ASP A 175 21.92 -16.89 -21.81
N GLY A 176 20.93 -16.44 -21.02
CA GLY A 176 19.52 -16.35 -21.41
C GLY A 176 18.68 -17.58 -21.03
N ASN A 177 19.22 -18.49 -20.20
CA ASN A 177 18.49 -19.63 -19.68
C ASN A 177 17.60 -19.22 -18.51
N GLN A 178 16.39 -19.76 -18.42
CA GLN A 178 15.50 -19.54 -17.28
C GLN A 178 16.06 -20.12 -15.98
N ILE A 179 16.00 -19.35 -14.91
CA ILE A 179 16.44 -19.68 -13.55
C ILE A 179 15.35 -19.35 -12.51
#